data_5896075ec817c71f0bc6d21c3cd961bc
#
_entry.id   5896075ec817c71f0bc6d21c3cd961bc
#
_cell.length_a   1.000
_cell.length_b   1.000
_cell.length_c   1.000
_cell.angle_alpha   90.00
_cell.angle_beta   90.00
_cell.angle_gamma   90.00
#
_symmetry.space_group_name_H-M   'P 1'
#
loop_
_entity.id
_entity.type
_entity.pdbx_description
1 polymer ?
#
loop_
_entity_poly.entity_id
_entity_poly.type
_entity_poly.pdbx_seq_one_letter_code
_entity_poly.pdbx_strand_id
1 'polypeptide(L)'
;MEKQKYIKKAIDWAKKRGYSGIKANLEEFETPTQFSKPNDDQPYIPDVTGKKRNKKIYIEIATKTEDTRRRVTKWKLLSTLASMKGGKFFLLAPHGHKAFTQRLLDKYNLNAQLVYIR
;
A
#
# COMPACT_ATOMS: atom_id res chain seq x y z
N MET A 1 -2.72 -15.81 8.26
CA MET A 1 -1.86 -14.70 8.73
C MET A 1 -2.66 -13.42 8.84
N GLU A 2 -2.33 -12.60 9.80
CA GLU A 2 -3.07 -11.35 10.03
C GLU A 2 -3.06 -10.41 8.83
N LYS A 3 -1.94 -10.31 8.13
CA LYS A 3 -1.84 -9.41 6.98
C LYS A 3 -2.87 -9.74 5.90
N GLN A 4 -3.12 -11.02 5.66
CA GLN A 4 -4.11 -11.45 4.66
C GLN A 4 -5.50 -10.93 4.98
N LYS A 5 -5.86 -10.95 6.25
CA LYS A 5 -7.14 -10.43 6.73
C LYS A 5 -7.27 -8.93 6.41
N TYR A 6 -6.20 -8.17 6.64
CA TYR A 6 -6.22 -6.74 6.35
C TYR A 6 -6.19 -6.44 4.86
N ILE A 7 -5.53 -7.26 4.06
CA ILE A 7 -5.56 -7.12 2.60
C ILE A 7 -7.00 -7.29 2.09
N LYS A 8 -7.73 -8.27 2.62
CA LYS A 8 -9.14 -8.45 2.26
C LYS A 8 -9.99 -7.24 2.62
N LYS A 9 -9.74 -6.64 3.78
CA LYS A 9 -10.42 -5.40 4.18
C LYS A 9 -10.08 -4.24 3.25
N ALA A 10 -8.83 -4.16 2.80
CA ALA A 10 -8.41 -3.13 1.86
C ALA A 10 -9.10 -3.29 0.52
N ILE A 11 -9.26 -4.52 0.04
CA ILE A 11 -9.98 -4.81 -1.19
C ILE A 11 -11.44 -4.33 -1.09
N ASP A 12 -12.11 -4.66 0.01
CA ASP A 12 -13.48 -4.23 0.24
C ASP A 12 -13.59 -2.70 0.29
N TRP A 13 -12.65 -2.06 0.98
CA TRP A 13 -12.59 -0.60 1.04
C TRP A 13 -12.46 0.02 -0.34
N ALA A 14 -11.56 -0.54 -1.18
CA ALA A 14 -11.33 -0.04 -2.53
C ALA A 14 -12.57 -0.21 -3.41
N LYS A 15 -13.21 -1.37 -3.34
CA LYS A 15 -14.44 -1.63 -4.10
C LYS A 15 -15.55 -0.67 -3.74
N LYS A 16 -15.72 -0.40 -2.45
CA LYS A 16 -16.74 0.55 -1.96
C LYS A 16 -16.47 1.98 -2.43
N ARG A 17 -15.21 2.31 -2.67
CA ARG A 17 -14.82 3.62 -3.19
C ARG A 17 -14.92 3.72 -4.71
N GLY A 18 -15.32 2.64 -5.38
CA GLY A 18 -15.50 2.65 -6.83
C GLY A 18 -14.26 2.32 -7.64
N TYR A 19 -13.22 1.81 -6.99
CA TYR A 19 -12.04 1.35 -7.72
C TYR A 19 -12.31 0.01 -8.38
N SER A 20 -11.76 -0.19 -9.59
CA SER A 20 -11.90 -1.43 -10.36
C SER A 20 -10.53 -1.96 -10.75
N GLY A 21 -10.51 -3.09 -11.44
CA GLY A 21 -9.26 -3.73 -11.84
C GLY A 21 -8.40 -4.08 -10.64
N ILE A 22 -9.04 -4.53 -9.56
CA ILE A 22 -8.33 -4.80 -8.28
C ILE A 22 -7.41 -6.00 -8.44
N LYS A 23 -6.15 -5.79 -8.07
CA LYS A 23 -5.16 -6.86 -7.93
C LYS A 23 -4.69 -6.84 -6.49
N ALA A 24 -4.35 -7.99 -5.95
CA ALA A 24 -3.93 -8.08 -4.56
C ALA A 24 -2.91 -9.19 -4.37
N ASN A 25 -2.03 -9.02 -3.40
CA ASN A 25 -1.04 -10.03 -3.05
C ASN A 25 -1.68 -11.10 -2.16
N LEU A 26 -2.66 -11.78 -2.75
CA LEU A 26 -3.40 -12.89 -2.16
C LEU A 26 -3.55 -13.96 -3.23
N GLU A 27 -3.63 -15.22 -2.79
CA GLU A 27 -3.70 -16.35 -3.71
C GLU A 27 -4.88 -16.29 -4.67
N GLU A 28 -6.05 -15.82 -4.22
CA GLU A 28 -7.27 -15.77 -5.03
C GLU A 28 -7.30 -14.62 -6.03
N PHE A 29 -6.31 -13.74 -6.01
CA PHE A 29 -6.29 -12.55 -6.85
C PHE A 29 -5.10 -12.55 -7.78
N GLU A 30 -5.23 -11.84 -8.91
CA GLU A 30 -4.08 -11.59 -9.75
C GLU A 30 -3.07 -10.75 -8.96
N THR A 31 -1.79 -11.13 -9.04
CA THR A 31 -0.73 -10.44 -8.31
C THR A 31 -0.47 -9.08 -8.91
N PRO A 32 -0.34 -8.03 -8.09
CA PRO A 32 0.04 -6.70 -8.60
C PRO A 32 1.41 -6.73 -9.25
N THR A 33 1.66 -5.79 -10.16
CA THR A 33 2.97 -5.62 -10.77
C THR A 33 4.01 -5.41 -9.68
N GLN A 34 5.10 -6.19 -9.75
CA GLN A 34 6.19 -6.04 -8.80
C GLN A 34 7.24 -5.09 -9.33
N PHE A 35 7.97 -4.47 -8.40
CA PHE A 35 9.01 -3.51 -8.74
C PHE A 35 10.33 -3.95 -8.13
N SER A 36 11.41 -3.77 -8.89
CA SER A 36 12.76 -4.10 -8.42
C SER A 36 13.59 -2.84 -8.36
N LYS A 37 14.50 -2.79 -7.38
CA LYS A 37 15.49 -1.72 -7.30
C LYS A 37 16.87 -2.29 -7.59
N PRO A 38 17.76 -1.50 -8.20
CA PRO A 38 19.15 -1.93 -8.37
C PRO A 38 19.76 -2.32 -7.03
N ASN A 39 20.51 -3.41 -7.00
CA ASN A 39 21.19 -3.90 -5.79
C ASN A 39 20.26 -4.39 -4.68
N ASP A 40 19.00 -4.67 -5.01
CA ASP A 40 18.05 -5.26 -4.06
C ASP A 40 17.59 -6.60 -4.63
N ASP A 41 17.84 -7.68 -3.90
CA ASP A 41 17.54 -9.04 -4.37
C ASP A 41 16.05 -9.36 -4.36
N GLN A 42 15.27 -8.64 -3.57
CA GLN A 42 13.85 -8.94 -3.40
C GLN A 42 12.99 -7.87 -4.06
N PRO A 43 12.01 -8.29 -4.88
CA PRO A 43 11.09 -7.33 -5.49
C PRO A 43 10.14 -6.75 -4.44
N TYR A 44 9.57 -5.60 -4.76
CA TYR A 44 8.53 -4.96 -3.97
C TYR A 44 7.19 -5.22 -4.63
N ILE A 45 6.29 -5.86 -3.91
CA ILE A 45 4.95 -6.19 -4.41
C ILE A 45 3.93 -5.40 -3.59
N PRO A 46 3.15 -4.50 -4.24
CA PRO A 46 2.10 -3.79 -3.52
C PRO A 46 1.10 -4.76 -2.91
N ASP A 47 0.53 -4.42 -1.78
CA ASP A 47 -0.50 -5.26 -1.16
C ASP A 47 -1.77 -5.29 -2.00
N VAL A 48 -2.22 -4.12 -2.49
CA VAL A 48 -3.40 -4.00 -3.35
C VAL A 48 -3.18 -2.89 -4.36
N THR A 49 -3.65 -3.09 -5.58
CA THR A 49 -3.71 -2.03 -6.59
C THR A 49 -5.09 -1.99 -7.21
N GLY A 50 -5.44 -0.84 -7.79
CA GLY A 50 -6.70 -0.67 -8.48
C GLY A 50 -6.65 0.53 -9.39
N LYS A 51 -7.77 0.81 -10.07
CA LYS A 51 -7.87 1.92 -11.00
C LYS A 51 -9.20 2.64 -10.87
N LYS A 52 -9.18 3.93 -11.14
CA LYS A 52 -10.40 4.71 -11.29
C LYS A 52 -10.11 5.83 -12.29
N ARG A 53 -10.90 5.90 -13.37
CA ARG A 53 -10.71 6.89 -14.44
C ARG A 53 -9.28 6.88 -14.99
N ASN A 54 -8.74 5.70 -15.23
CA ASN A 54 -7.39 5.48 -15.74
C ASN A 54 -6.27 5.92 -14.80
N LYS A 55 -6.59 6.27 -13.55
CA LYS A 55 -5.59 6.60 -12.53
C LYS A 55 -5.39 5.41 -11.63
N LYS A 56 -4.13 5.02 -11.48
CA LYS A 56 -3.78 3.86 -10.66
C LYS A 56 -3.63 4.25 -9.21
N ILE A 57 -4.10 3.37 -8.32
CA ILE A 57 -3.86 3.53 -6.89
C ILE A 57 -3.04 2.37 -6.37
N TYR A 58 -2.26 2.66 -5.34
CA TYR A 58 -1.51 1.68 -4.58
C TYR A 58 -2.00 1.74 -3.14
N ILE A 59 -2.22 0.57 -2.54
CA ILE A 59 -2.66 0.46 -1.16
C ILE A 59 -1.71 -0.47 -0.42
N GLU A 60 -1.21 -0.01 0.73
CA GLU A 60 -0.35 -0.81 1.59
C GLU A 60 -0.98 -0.93 2.97
N ILE A 61 -0.87 -2.12 3.55
CA ILE A 61 -1.30 -2.34 4.92
C ILE A 61 -0.19 -1.86 5.85
N ALA A 62 -0.54 -0.91 6.71
CA ALA A 62 0.42 -0.26 7.60
C ALA A 62 0.32 -0.82 9.00
N THR A 63 1.10 -1.86 9.29
CA THR A 63 1.19 -2.46 10.61
C THR A 63 2.56 -2.16 11.21
N LYS A 64 2.65 -2.19 12.54
CA LYS A 64 3.93 -2.03 13.23
C LYS A 64 4.90 -3.11 12.77
N THR A 65 6.16 -2.74 12.59
CA THR A 65 7.20 -3.67 12.19
C THR A 65 8.54 -3.19 12.73
N GLU A 66 9.44 -4.11 12.95
CA GLU A 66 10.83 -3.79 13.28
C GLU A 66 11.64 -3.49 12.02
N ASP A 67 11.21 -4.01 10.88
CA ASP A 67 11.87 -3.77 9.58
C ASP A 67 11.32 -2.50 8.94
N THR A 68 11.56 -1.37 9.59
CA THR A 68 11.07 -0.08 9.08
C THR A 68 11.80 0.37 7.84
N ARG A 69 13.09 0.04 7.73
CA ARG A 69 13.92 0.49 6.60
C ARG A 69 13.37 0.02 5.25
N ARG A 70 13.11 -1.29 5.13
CA ARG A 70 12.57 -1.84 3.88
C ARG A 70 11.16 -1.32 3.62
N ARG A 71 10.36 -1.21 4.65
CA ARG A 71 8.99 -0.70 4.54
C ARG A 71 8.98 0.74 4.03
N VAL A 72 9.81 1.61 4.59
CA VAL A 72 9.88 3.01 4.16
C VAL A 72 10.38 3.10 2.72
N THR A 73 11.35 2.27 2.35
CA THR A 73 11.82 2.22 0.96
C THR A 73 10.69 1.87 0.01
N LYS A 74 9.90 0.85 0.34
CA LYS A 74 8.74 0.45 -0.46
C LYS A 74 7.71 1.57 -0.57
N TRP A 75 7.39 2.20 0.56
CA TRP A 75 6.39 3.27 0.57
C TRP A 75 6.85 4.50 -0.22
N LYS A 76 8.14 4.84 -0.16
CA LYS A 76 8.68 5.92 -0.99
C LYS A 76 8.55 5.60 -2.47
N LEU A 77 8.86 4.38 -2.84
CA LEU A 77 8.74 3.93 -4.22
C LEU A 77 7.29 4.05 -4.72
N LEU A 78 6.34 3.53 -3.96
CA LEU A 78 4.93 3.55 -4.34
C LEU A 78 4.36 4.98 -4.37
N SER A 79 4.78 5.81 -3.43
CA SER A 79 4.40 7.23 -3.40
C SER A 79 4.88 7.94 -4.67
N THR A 80 6.11 7.69 -5.06
CA THR A 80 6.69 8.29 -6.28
C THR A 80 5.94 7.82 -7.52
N LEU A 81 5.70 6.51 -7.63
CA LEU A 81 4.98 5.94 -8.78
C LEU A 81 3.56 6.50 -8.89
N ALA A 82 2.88 6.64 -7.77
CA ALA A 82 1.53 7.21 -7.76
C ALA A 82 1.56 8.66 -8.24
N SER A 83 2.50 9.46 -7.75
CA SER A 83 2.63 10.87 -8.13
C SER A 83 2.93 11.02 -9.62
N MET A 84 3.81 10.20 -10.15
CA MET A 84 4.20 10.27 -11.56
C MET A 84 3.05 9.97 -12.51
N LYS A 85 2.11 9.14 -12.08
CA LYS A 85 0.99 8.70 -12.92
C LYS A 85 -0.32 9.39 -12.60
N GLY A 86 -0.28 10.41 -11.74
CA GLY A 86 -1.49 11.13 -11.32
C GLY A 86 -2.43 10.29 -10.48
N GLY A 87 -1.93 9.22 -9.91
CA GLY A 87 -2.71 8.35 -9.03
C GLY A 87 -2.57 8.72 -7.57
N LYS A 88 -2.92 7.76 -6.70
CA LYS A 88 -2.88 7.97 -5.25
C LYS A 88 -2.21 6.79 -4.56
N PHE A 89 -1.62 7.06 -3.40
CA PHE A 89 -1.05 6.05 -2.54
C PHE A 89 -1.75 6.13 -1.18
N PHE A 90 -2.34 5.01 -0.76
CA PHE A 90 -3.05 4.91 0.51
C PHE A 90 -2.32 3.97 1.47
N LEU A 91 -2.23 4.38 2.73
CA LEU A 91 -1.79 3.52 3.81
C LEU A 91 -3.00 3.20 4.67
N LEU A 92 -3.38 1.93 4.72
CA LEU A 92 -4.49 1.49 5.55
C LEU A 92 -3.93 0.96 6.87
N ALA A 93 -4.20 1.72 7.94
CA ALA A 93 -3.69 1.39 9.26
C ALA A 93 -4.78 0.68 10.08
N PRO A 94 -4.58 -0.58 10.46
CA PRO A 94 -5.52 -1.28 11.34
C PRO A 94 -5.53 -0.65 12.73
N HIS A 95 -6.54 -1.02 13.51
CA HIS A 95 -6.67 -0.56 14.89
C HIS A 95 -5.37 -0.81 15.67
N GLY A 96 -4.89 0.21 16.36
CA GLY A 96 -3.66 0.14 17.15
C GLY A 96 -2.38 0.44 16.38
N HIS A 97 -2.45 0.64 15.06
CA HIS A 97 -1.27 0.88 14.24
C HIS A 97 -1.22 2.29 13.64
N LYS A 98 -2.23 3.10 13.88
CA LYS A 98 -2.34 4.44 13.28
C LYS A 98 -1.22 5.38 13.74
N ALA A 99 -0.93 5.40 15.03
CA ALA A 99 0.09 6.30 15.58
C ALA A 99 1.50 5.96 15.04
N PHE A 100 1.81 4.68 14.95
CA PHE A 100 3.07 4.22 14.39
C PHE A 100 3.20 4.67 12.92
N THR A 101 2.13 4.49 12.14
CA THR A 101 2.10 4.86 10.73
C THR A 101 2.27 6.36 10.55
N GLN A 102 1.56 7.16 11.35
CA GLN A 102 1.65 8.61 11.28
C GLN A 102 3.08 9.10 11.59
N ARG A 103 3.74 8.47 12.56
CA ARG A 103 5.13 8.82 12.88
C ARG A 103 6.06 8.58 11.70
N LEU A 104 5.86 7.47 10.96
CA LEU A 104 6.69 7.19 9.79
C LEU A 104 6.40 8.18 8.65
N LEU A 105 5.14 8.51 8.42
CA LEU A 105 4.77 9.52 7.41
C LEU A 105 5.45 10.84 7.69
N ASP A 106 5.42 11.29 8.94
CA ASP A 106 5.99 12.58 9.35
C ASP A 106 7.52 12.54 9.29
N LYS A 107 8.12 11.48 9.82
CA LYS A 107 9.58 11.35 9.89
C LYS A 107 10.23 11.33 8.51
N TYR A 108 9.62 10.64 7.56
CA TYR A 108 10.19 10.46 6.22
C TYR A 108 9.51 11.33 5.17
N ASN A 109 8.61 12.20 5.58
CA ASN A 109 7.89 13.13 4.71
C ASN A 109 7.27 12.39 3.50
N LEU A 110 6.53 11.32 3.77
CA LEU A 110 5.93 10.50 2.73
C LEU A 110 4.61 11.09 2.25
N ASN A 111 4.42 11.11 0.93
CA ASN A 111 3.19 11.59 0.32
C ASN A 111 2.20 10.42 0.18
N ALA A 112 1.40 10.21 1.20
CA ALA A 112 0.41 9.14 1.25
C ALA A 112 -0.81 9.60 2.02
N GLN A 113 -1.96 9.02 1.69
CA GLN A 113 -3.19 9.25 2.44
C GLN A 113 -3.37 8.13 3.45
N LEU A 114 -3.45 8.51 4.72
CA LEU A 114 -3.63 7.54 5.80
C LEU A 114 -5.12 7.27 5.98
N VAL A 115 -5.49 5.99 5.89
CA VAL A 115 -6.85 5.54 6.11
C VAL A 115 -6.85 4.60 7.32
N TYR A 116 -7.74 4.85 8.25
CA TYR A 116 -7.88 4.03 9.44
C TYR A 116 -8.93 2.96 9.20
N ILE A 117 -8.58 1.69 9.41
CA ILE A 117 -9.52 0.57 9.28
C ILE A 117 -9.60 -0.21 10.58
N ARG A 118 -10.77 -0.74 10.87
CA ARG A 118 -11.03 -1.51 12.09
C ARG A 118 -10.98 -2.99 11.85
#